data_fd206e60e13c140cbd74d7d948bd37dd
#
_entry.id   fd206e60e13c140cbd74d7d948bd37dd
#
_cell.length_a   1.000
_cell.length_b   1.000
_cell.length_c   1.000
_cell.angle_alpha   90.00
_cell.angle_beta   90.00
_cell.angle_gamma   90.00
#
_symmetry.space_group_name_H-M   'P 1'
#
loop_
_entity.id
_entity.type
_entity.pdbx_description
1 polymer ?
#
loop_
_entity_poly.entity_id
_entity_poly.type
_entity_poly.pdbx_seq_one_letter_code
_entity_poly.pdbx_strand_id
1 'polypeptide(L)'
;MSHPWKHFRLITSHRHLVIKNAFHMGIFWHALKHDLSKYSYTEFHTSAKYYVGNHSPVFEERIHNQYFSRICQHHTRRNPHHWEYWTDFFCGRILMKTMPWVYATEYVCDVLSASYTYNPKEFTPESGLRYFNAHKDRYFMTTASKEYITWCLEKYAQTGWKELKKKNTQKKYQEIISSYPDVELFETSKASSSLPPLLSKNK
;
A
#
# COMPACT_ATOMS: atom_id res chain seq x y z
N MET A 1 2.79 -26.55 10.81
CA MET A 1 3.24 -26.11 12.17
C MET A 1 3.39 -24.61 12.17
N SER A 2 2.98 -23.92 13.23
CA SER A 2 3.15 -22.45 13.32
C SER A 2 4.61 -22.13 13.63
N HIS A 3 5.13 -21.04 13.06
CA HIS A 3 6.50 -20.59 13.25
C HIS A 3 6.57 -19.14 13.81
N PRO A 4 6.04 -18.88 15.03
CA PRO A 4 5.85 -17.52 15.53
C PRO A 4 7.16 -16.74 15.63
N TRP A 5 8.27 -17.36 16.03
CA TRP A 5 9.55 -16.69 16.12
C TRP A 5 10.12 -16.29 14.76
N LYS A 6 10.03 -17.17 13.75
CA LYS A 6 10.48 -16.84 12.40
C LYS A 6 9.62 -15.73 11.80
N HIS A 7 8.30 -15.79 12.01
CA HIS A 7 7.37 -14.76 11.59
C HIS A 7 7.67 -13.42 12.27
N PHE A 8 7.86 -13.39 13.59
CA PHE A 8 8.24 -12.19 14.33
C PHE A 8 9.51 -11.53 13.77
N ARG A 9 10.54 -12.32 13.51
CA ARG A 9 11.79 -11.81 12.91
C ARG A 9 11.56 -11.23 11.51
N LEU A 10 10.74 -11.88 10.69
CA LEU A 10 10.43 -11.41 9.34
C LEU A 10 9.73 -10.04 9.37
N ILE A 11 8.62 -9.91 10.12
CA ILE A 11 7.87 -8.66 10.18
C ILE A 11 8.69 -7.51 10.79
N THR A 12 9.55 -7.82 11.77
CA THR A 12 10.42 -6.83 12.39
C THR A 12 11.52 -6.37 11.43
N SER A 13 12.16 -7.30 10.71
CA SER A 13 13.16 -6.96 9.69
C SER A 13 12.56 -6.14 8.55
N HIS A 14 11.39 -6.54 8.06
CA HIS A 14 10.65 -5.79 7.05
C HIS A 14 10.33 -4.36 7.52
N ARG A 15 9.77 -4.21 8.73
CA ARG A 15 9.47 -2.91 9.31
C ARG A 15 10.71 -2.00 9.42
N HIS A 16 11.86 -2.55 9.82
CA HIS A 16 13.11 -1.77 9.87
C HIS A 16 13.56 -1.30 8.49
N LEU A 17 13.37 -2.13 7.44
CA LEU A 17 13.64 -1.72 6.06
C LEU A 17 12.72 -0.59 5.62
N VAL A 18 11.41 -0.66 5.93
CA VAL A 18 10.46 0.42 5.62
C VAL A 18 10.88 1.72 6.31
N ILE A 19 11.23 1.68 7.61
CA ILE A 19 11.69 2.86 8.35
C ILE A 19 12.97 3.44 7.72
N LYS A 20 13.93 2.60 7.33
CA LYS A 20 15.15 3.02 6.63
C LYS A 20 14.84 3.71 5.30
N ASN A 21 13.96 3.12 4.49
CA ASN A 21 13.54 3.69 3.22
C ASN A 21 12.80 5.02 3.41
N ALA A 22 11.92 5.08 4.40
CA ALA A 22 11.18 6.28 4.80
C ALA A 22 12.08 7.43 5.26
N PHE A 23 13.22 7.12 5.88
CA PHE A 23 14.23 8.12 6.23
C PHE A 23 14.76 8.84 4.97
N HIS A 24 15.05 8.10 3.91
CA HIS A 24 15.50 8.68 2.64
C HIS A 24 14.45 9.60 2.00
N MET A 25 13.17 9.27 2.15
CA MET A 25 12.04 10.06 1.61
C MET A 25 11.53 11.15 2.57
N GLY A 26 12.13 11.30 3.75
CA GLY A 26 11.82 12.36 4.73
C GLY A 26 10.50 12.18 5.48
N ILE A 27 10.02 10.94 5.63
CA ILE A 27 8.84 10.56 6.41
C ILE A 27 9.18 9.64 7.59
N PHE A 28 10.40 9.70 8.10
CA PHE A 28 10.91 8.83 9.17
C PHE A 28 9.98 8.74 10.38
N TRP A 29 9.56 9.89 10.95
CA TRP A 29 8.70 9.93 12.13
C TRP A 29 7.32 9.30 11.91
N HIS A 30 6.81 9.43 10.68
CA HIS A 30 5.56 8.79 10.29
C HIS A 30 5.73 7.26 10.23
N ALA A 31 6.79 6.79 9.60
CA ALA A 31 7.07 5.37 9.42
C ALA A 31 7.37 4.60 10.71
N LEU A 32 7.66 5.27 11.83
CA LEU A 32 7.76 4.60 13.14
C LEU A 32 6.49 3.88 13.56
N LYS A 33 5.33 4.27 13.01
CA LYS A 33 4.04 3.61 13.24
C LYS A 33 3.70 2.54 12.21
N HIS A 34 4.56 2.38 11.16
CA HIS A 34 4.33 1.41 10.10
C HIS A 34 4.06 0.03 10.66
N ASP A 35 2.95 -0.54 10.26
CA ASP A 35 2.58 -1.94 10.53
C ASP A 35 2.59 -2.37 12.01
N LEU A 36 2.43 -1.45 12.95
CA LEU A 36 2.33 -1.83 14.36
C LEU A 36 1.16 -2.78 14.62
N SER A 37 0.13 -2.76 13.79
CA SER A 37 -1.01 -3.68 13.87
C SER A 37 -0.60 -5.14 13.69
N LYS A 38 0.50 -5.43 12.96
CA LYS A 38 1.05 -6.79 12.77
C LYS A 38 1.51 -7.45 14.08
N TYR A 39 1.77 -6.67 15.12
CA TYR A 39 2.12 -7.18 16.45
C TYR A 39 0.90 -7.37 17.36
N SER A 40 -0.30 -6.99 16.90
CA SER A 40 -1.54 -7.27 17.64
C SER A 40 -1.82 -8.77 17.69
N TYR A 41 -2.51 -9.23 18.73
CA TYR A 41 -2.90 -10.64 18.84
C TYR A 41 -3.66 -11.14 17.60
N THR A 42 -4.59 -10.32 17.09
CA THR A 42 -5.42 -10.68 15.93
C THR A 42 -4.61 -10.96 14.66
N GLU A 43 -3.64 -10.09 14.34
CA GLU A 43 -2.82 -10.30 13.14
C GLU A 43 -1.69 -11.30 13.40
N PHE A 44 -0.95 -11.14 14.50
CA PHE A 44 0.25 -11.93 14.76
C PHE A 44 -0.06 -13.43 14.88
N HIS A 45 -1.05 -13.79 15.71
CA HIS A 45 -1.39 -15.20 15.94
C HIS A 45 -1.82 -15.88 14.64
N THR A 46 -2.71 -15.25 13.87
CA THR A 46 -3.20 -15.81 12.61
C THR A 46 -2.08 -15.84 11.55
N SER A 47 -1.28 -14.79 11.43
CA SER A 47 -0.16 -14.73 10.49
C SER A 47 0.91 -15.79 10.80
N ALA A 48 1.22 -16.02 12.08
CA ALA A 48 2.16 -17.06 12.50
C ALA A 48 1.67 -18.48 12.15
N LYS A 49 0.34 -18.70 12.15
CA LYS A 49 -0.26 -19.97 11.74
C LYS A 49 -0.05 -20.22 10.23
N TYR A 50 -0.20 -19.20 9.40
CA TYR A 50 -0.11 -19.29 7.93
C TYR A 50 1.28 -18.91 7.39
N TYR A 51 2.27 -18.77 8.26
CA TYR A 51 3.63 -18.39 7.87
C TYR A 51 4.36 -19.54 7.18
N VAL A 52 4.80 -19.34 5.94
CA VAL A 52 5.61 -20.27 5.12
C VAL A 52 6.99 -19.72 4.75
N GLY A 53 7.23 -18.42 4.91
CA GLY A 53 8.55 -17.79 4.81
C GLY A 53 8.90 -17.17 3.46
N ASN A 54 8.30 -17.60 2.37
CA ASN A 54 8.62 -17.14 1.00
C ASN A 54 7.57 -16.20 0.37
N HIS A 55 6.44 -16.02 1.05
CA HIS A 55 5.40 -15.05 0.66
C HIS A 55 4.53 -14.64 1.86
N SER A 56 3.62 -13.70 1.63
CA SER A 56 2.75 -13.16 2.68
C SER A 56 1.83 -14.23 3.27
N PRO A 57 1.68 -14.31 4.61
CA PRO A 57 0.69 -15.16 5.28
C PRO A 57 -0.76 -14.91 4.85
N VAL A 58 -1.07 -13.71 4.35
CA VAL A 58 -2.38 -13.36 3.78
C VAL A 58 -2.74 -14.25 2.59
N PHE A 59 -1.77 -14.57 1.74
CA PHE A 59 -1.99 -15.46 0.60
C PHE A 59 -2.37 -16.87 1.07
N GLU A 60 -1.63 -17.44 2.02
CA GLU A 60 -1.93 -18.75 2.58
C GLU A 60 -3.28 -18.78 3.30
N GLU A 61 -3.59 -17.75 4.09
CA GLU A 61 -4.90 -17.64 4.72
C GLU A 61 -6.04 -17.67 3.69
N ARG A 62 -5.90 -16.94 2.58
CA ARG A 62 -6.90 -16.91 1.50
C ARG A 62 -7.12 -18.27 0.87
N ILE A 63 -6.05 -19.01 0.57
CA ILE A 63 -6.16 -20.38 0.00
C ILE A 63 -6.94 -21.30 0.94
N HIS A 64 -6.73 -21.19 2.26
CA HIS A 64 -7.35 -22.06 3.25
C HIS A 64 -8.75 -21.60 3.68
N ASN A 65 -9.15 -20.36 3.41
CA ASN A 65 -10.41 -19.77 3.86
C ASN A 65 -11.27 -19.23 2.70
N GLN A 66 -11.43 -19.99 1.62
CA GLN A 66 -12.31 -19.63 0.50
C GLN A 66 -12.03 -18.20 -0.02
N TYR A 67 -10.76 -17.85 -0.16
CA TYR A 67 -10.24 -16.54 -0.62
C TYR A 67 -10.47 -15.36 0.34
N PHE A 68 -11.04 -15.57 1.52
CA PHE A 68 -11.20 -14.53 2.53
C PHE A 68 -10.01 -14.52 3.51
N SER A 69 -9.51 -13.33 3.84
CA SER A 69 -8.44 -13.14 4.82
C SER A 69 -8.85 -12.14 5.91
N ARG A 70 -8.92 -12.63 7.14
CA ARG A 70 -9.13 -11.79 8.34
C ARG A 70 -7.91 -10.93 8.63
N ILE A 71 -6.71 -11.45 8.36
CA ILE A 71 -5.46 -10.69 8.49
C ILE A 71 -5.53 -9.48 7.57
N CYS A 72 -5.83 -9.70 6.28
CA CYS A 72 -5.92 -8.61 5.30
C CYS A 72 -6.95 -7.56 5.71
N GLN A 73 -8.16 -7.99 6.07
CA GLN A 73 -9.23 -7.07 6.47
C GLN A 73 -8.85 -6.24 7.72
N HIS A 74 -8.25 -6.86 8.73
CA HIS A 74 -7.82 -6.16 9.94
C HIS A 74 -6.69 -5.19 9.63
N HIS A 75 -5.72 -5.63 8.82
CA HIS A 75 -4.53 -4.89 8.47
C HIS A 75 -4.83 -3.65 7.61
N THR A 76 -5.51 -3.83 6.50
CA THR A 76 -5.77 -2.74 5.54
C THR A 76 -6.67 -1.64 6.11
N ARG A 77 -7.55 -1.98 7.04
CA ARG A 77 -8.40 -0.98 7.74
C ARG A 77 -7.68 -0.17 8.83
N ARG A 78 -6.47 -0.55 9.22
CA ARG A 78 -5.69 0.13 10.27
C ARG A 78 -4.43 0.80 9.75
N ASN A 79 -4.05 0.50 8.53
CA ASN A 79 -2.81 0.97 7.93
C ASN A 79 -3.12 1.80 6.66
N PRO A 80 -3.19 3.13 6.78
CA PRO A 80 -3.60 4.01 5.67
C PRO A 80 -2.64 4.04 4.47
N HIS A 81 -1.46 3.42 4.56
CA HIS A 81 -0.61 3.22 3.39
C HIS A 81 -1.17 2.16 2.43
N HIS A 82 -2.15 1.34 2.83
CA HIS A 82 -2.87 0.43 1.94
C HIS A 82 -3.97 1.14 1.18
N TRP A 83 -4.11 0.87 -0.11
CA TRP A 83 -5.11 1.50 -0.98
C TRP A 83 -6.54 1.14 -0.57
N GLU A 84 -6.79 -0.04 0.01
CA GLU A 84 -8.09 -0.49 0.51
C GLU A 84 -8.64 0.44 1.62
N TYR A 85 -7.78 1.14 2.34
CA TYR A 85 -8.19 2.13 3.34
C TYR A 85 -8.91 3.32 2.69
N TRP A 86 -8.62 3.63 1.43
CA TRP A 86 -9.12 4.78 0.67
C TRP A 86 -10.24 4.42 -0.28
N THR A 87 -10.84 3.23 -0.12
CA THR A 87 -11.99 2.78 -0.90
C THR A 87 -13.25 2.72 -0.05
N ASP A 88 -14.38 3.12 -0.64
CA ASP A 88 -15.70 3.06 -0.03
C ASP A 88 -16.72 2.52 -1.03
N PHE A 89 -17.89 2.12 -0.56
CA PHE A 89 -18.99 1.60 -1.37
C PHE A 89 -20.23 2.46 -1.18
N PHE A 90 -20.76 3.02 -2.26
CA PHE A 90 -21.96 3.80 -2.21
C PHE A 90 -22.81 3.62 -3.48
N CYS A 91 -24.10 3.28 -3.32
CA CYS A 91 -25.06 3.09 -4.41
C CYS A 91 -24.56 2.16 -5.54
N GLY A 92 -23.93 1.04 -5.19
CA GLY A 92 -23.42 0.07 -6.17
C GLY A 92 -22.12 0.47 -6.87
N ARG A 93 -21.48 1.55 -6.44
CA ARG A 93 -20.21 2.04 -6.96
C ARG A 93 -19.10 1.89 -5.93
N ILE A 94 -17.88 1.70 -6.42
CA ILE A 94 -16.67 1.77 -5.60
C ILE A 94 -16.13 3.20 -5.75
N LEU A 95 -16.01 3.90 -4.63
CA LEU A 95 -15.39 5.22 -4.56
C LEU A 95 -13.93 5.04 -4.16
N MET A 96 -13.04 5.67 -4.91
CA MET A 96 -11.60 5.65 -4.66
C MET A 96 -11.15 7.08 -4.34
N LYS A 97 -10.60 7.29 -3.15
CA LYS A 97 -10.04 8.59 -2.75
C LYS A 97 -8.53 8.60 -2.97
N THR A 98 -8.01 9.73 -3.43
CA THR A 98 -6.56 9.90 -3.61
C THR A 98 -5.84 9.76 -2.28
N MET A 99 -4.84 8.87 -2.25
CA MET A 99 -4.01 8.64 -1.06
C MET A 99 -3.21 9.91 -0.76
N PRO A 100 -3.27 10.48 0.46
CA PRO A 100 -2.43 11.62 0.81
C PRO A 100 -0.94 11.31 0.64
N TRP A 101 -0.15 12.33 0.27
CA TRP A 101 1.28 12.20 -0.04
C TRP A 101 2.06 11.29 0.92
N VAL A 102 1.87 11.47 2.23
CA VAL A 102 2.63 10.71 3.24
C VAL A 102 2.35 9.21 3.16
N TYR A 103 1.10 8.81 2.93
CA TYR A 103 0.70 7.40 2.85
C TYR A 103 1.07 6.77 1.51
N ALA A 104 0.92 7.51 0.40
CA ALA A 104 1.40 7.06 -0.90
C ALA A 104 2.94 6.88 -0.91
N THR A 105 3.66 7.75 -0.20
CA THR A 105 5.12 7.64 -0.02
C THR A 105 5.50 6.45 0.87
N GLU A 106 4.74 6.21 1.94
CA GLU A 106 4.91 5.02 2.80
C GLU A 106 4.66 3.73 2.03
N TYR A 107 3.62 3.69 1.17
CA TYR A 107 3.36 2.57 0.27
C TYR A 107 4.56 2.25 -0.64
N VAL A 108 5.22 3.27 -1.21
CA VAL A 108 6.45 3.08 -2.01
C VAL A 108 7.56 2.44 -1.18
N CYS A 109 7.77 2.92 0.06
CA CYS A 109 8.75 2.34 0.97
C CYS A 109 8.42 0.88 1.30
N ASP A 110 7.14 0.56 1.50
CA ASP A 110 6.65 -0.79 1.79
C ASP A 110 6.87 -1.73 0.61
N VAL A 111 6.47 -1.35 -0.60
CA VAL A 111 6.68 -2.16 -1.83
C VAL A 111 8.15 -2.50 -2.06
N LEU A 112 9.05 -1.53 -1.91
CA LEU A 112 10.50 -1.75 -2.05
C LEU A 112 11.02 -2.70 -0.96
N SER A 113 10.57 -2.50 0.27
CA SER A 113 10.97 -3.35 1.40
C SER A 113 10.45 -4.77 1.28
N ALA A 114 9.19 -4.95 0.85
CA ALA A 114 8.59 -6.27 0.61
C ALA A 114 9.30 -7.00 -0.52
N SER A 115 9.61 -6.31 -1.62
CA SER A 115 10.35 -6.89 -2.76
C SER A 115 11.72 -7.44 -2.32
N TYR A 116 12.41 -6.72 -1.45
CA TYR A 116 13.68 -7.20 -0.88
C TYR A 116 13.46 -8.34 0.14
N THR A 117 12.49 -8.19 1.03
CA THR A 117 12.26 -9.14 2.15
C THR A 117 11.95 -10.55 1.65
N TYR A 118 11.12 -10.67 0.61
CA TYR A 118 10.72 -11.98 0.09
C TYR A 118 11.68 -12.57 -0.96
N ASN A 119 12.44 -11.73 -1.67
CA ASN A 119 13.36 -12.17 -2.70
C ASN A 119 14.72 -11.45 -2.63
N PRO A 120 15.48 -11.56 -1.52
CA PRO A 120 16.70 -10.78 -1.33
C PRO A 120 17.80 -11.08 -2.34
N LYS A 121 17.84 -12.30 -2.89
CA LYS A 121 18.85 -12.72 -3.88
C LYS A 121 18.56 -12.19 -5.29
N GLU A 122 17.29 -11.95 -5.60
CA GLU A 122 16.83 -11.52 -6.93
C GLU A 122 16.42 -10.03 -6.93
N PHE A 123 16.59 -9.37 -5.80
CA PHE A 123 16.24 -7.96 -5.68
C PHE A 123 17.13 -7.08 -6.56
N THR A 124 16.50 -6.27 -7.37
CA THR A 124 17.12 -5.20 -8.17
C THR A 124 16.36 -3.90 -7.95
N PRO A 125 16.92 -2.74 -8.31
CA PRO A 125 16.22 -1.46 -8.17
C PRO A 125 14.85 -1.44 -8.86
N GLU A 126 14.66 -2.23 -9.92
CA GLU A 126 13.41 -2.32 -10.68
C GLU A 126 12.37 -3.27 -10.04
N SER A 127 12.74 -4.04 -9.02
CA SER A 127 11.86 -5.09 -8.46
C SER A 127 10.53 -4.53 -7.95
N GLY A 128 10.55 -3.39 -7.25
CA GLY A 128 9.34 -2.73 -6.79
C GLY A 128 8.45 -2.23 -7.93
N LEU A 129 9.05 -1.66 -8.97
CA LEU A 129 8.33 -1.18 -10.17
C LEU A 129 7.69 -2.34 -10.93
N ARG A 130 8.42 -3.44 -11.15
CA ARG A 130 7.87 -4.65 -11.79
C ARG A 130 6.69 -5.21 -11.01
N TYR A 131 6.84 -5.33 -9.70
CA TYR A 131 5.75 -5.79 -8.84
C TYR A 131 4.52 -4.89 -8.95
N PHE A 132 4.68 -3.57 -8.80
CA PHE A 132 3.58 -2.63 -8.87
C PHE A 132 2.88 -2.65 -10.24
N ASN A 133 3.63 -2.62 -11.34
CA ASN A 133 3.07 -2.67 -12.69
C ASN A 133 2.29 -3.96 -12.99
N ALA A 134 2.70 -5.09 -12.43
CA ALA A 134 1.98 -6.36 -12.58
C ALA A 134 0.63 -6.40 -11.84
N HIS A 135 0.40 -5.49 -10.88
CA HIS A 135 -0.76 -5.56 -10.00
C HIS A 135 -1.64 -4.30 -10.01
N LYS A 136 -1.11 -3.12 -10.39
CA LYS A 136 -1.78 -1.82 -10.26
C LYS A 136 -3.15 -1.74 -10.92
N ASP A 137 -3.36 -2.47 -12.02
CA ASP A 137 -4.64 -2.45 -12.74
C ASP A 137 -5.76 -3.20 -12.00
N ARG A 138 -5.40 -4.04 -11.03
CA ARG A 138 -6.33 -4.75 -10.14
C ARG A 138 -6.65 -3.98 -8.87
N TYR A 139 -5.96 -2.85 -8.62
CA TYR A 139 -6.16 -2.05 -7.42
C TYR A 139 -7.22 -0.97 -7.66
N PHE A 140 -8.18 -0.88 -6.76
CA PHE A 140 -9.14 0.23 -6.71
C PHE A 140 -8.45 1.45 -6.08
N MET A 141 -7.58 2.05 -6.85
CA MET A 141 -6.73 3.18 -6.48
C MET A 141 -6.89 4.26 -7.55
N THR A 142 -7.00 5.54 -7.14
CA THR A 142 -7.14 6.66 -8.09
C THR A 142 -5.96 6.72 -9.06
N THR A 143 -6.23 7.28 -10.24
CA THR A 143 -5.20 7.53 -11.27
C THR A 143 -4.06 8.36 -10.71
N ALA A 144 -4.36 9.41 -9.94
CA ALA A 144 -3.35 10.25 -9.28
C ALA A 144 -2.43 9.45 -8.35
N SER A 145 -3.00 8.56 -7.52
CA SER A 145 -2.21 7.72 -6.62
C SER A 145 -1.32 6.74 -7.39
N LYS A 146 -1.86 6.08 -8.42
CA LYS A 146 -1.09 5.15 -9.28
C LYS A 146 0.05 5.86 -10.00
N GLU A 147 -0.20 7.05 -10.55
CA GLU A 147 0.82 7.83 -11.24
C GLU A 147 1.95 8.26 -10.31
N TYR A 148 1.61 8.78 -9.12
CA TYR A 148 2.61 9.18 -8.14
C TYR A 148 3.49 8.00 -7.67
N ILE A 149 2.87 6.86 -7.35
CA ILE A 149 3.59 5.66 -6.93
C ILE A 149 4.49 5.15 -8.06
N THR A 150 3.97 5.09 -9.30
CA THR A 150 4.74 4.69 -10.48
C THR A 150 5.96 5.59 -10.65
N TRP A 151 5.76 6.92 -10.63
CA TRP A 151 6.86 7.88 -10.75
C TRP A 151 7.94 7.68 -9.66
N CYS A 152 7.54 7.46 -8.41
CA CYS A 152 8.50 7.20 -7.33
C CYS A 152 9.33 5.93 -7.59
N LEU A 153 8.67 4.84 -8.01
CA LEU A 153 9.33 3.57 -8.26
C LEU A 153 10.25 3.61 -9.50
N GLU A 154 9.86 4.34 -10.56
CA GLU A 154 10.70 4.61 -11.72
C GLU A 154 11.95 5.42 -11.34
N LYS A 155 11.77 6.47 -10.54
CA LYS A 155 12.90 7.27 -10.05
C LYS A 155 13.85 6.46 -9.18
N TYR A 156 13.29 5.59 -8.31
CA TYR A 156 14.11 4.69 -7.52
C TYR A 156 14.91 3.73 -8.41
N ALA A 157 14.29 3.15 -9.42
CA ALA A 157 14.96 2.25 -10.36
C ALA A 157 16.12 2.93 -11.12
N GLN A 158 15.95 4.21 -11.48
CA GLN A 158 16.93 4.98 -12.24
C GLN A 158 18.08 5.54 -11.39
N THR A 159 17.77 6.05 -10.20
CA THR A 159 18.70 6.91 -9.44
C THR A 159 18.82 6.54 -7.95
N GLY A 160 18.14 5.47 -7.52
CA GLY A 160 17.99 5.15 -6.11
C GLY A 160 17.27 6.27 -5.34
N TRP A 161 17.76 6.59 -4.15
CA TRP A 161 17.15 7.62 -3.28
C TRP A 161 17.54 9.05 -3.62
N LYS A 162 18.35 9.28 -4.65
CA LYS A 162 18.94 10.60 -4.94
C LYS A 162 17.87 11.67 -5.18
N GLU A 163 16.89 11.36 -6.01
CA GLU A 163 15.83 12.29 -6.41
C GLU A 163 14.58 12.22 -5.53
N LEU A 164 14.45 11.18 -4.70
CA LEU A 164 13.26 10.91 -3.87
C LEU A 164 13.31 11.63 -2.51
N LYS A 165 13.86 12.86 -2.47
CA LYS A 165 13.85 13.67 -1.26
C LYS A 165 12.49 14.31 -1.03
N LYS A 166 12.13 14.55 0.24
CA LYS A 166 10.83 15.09 0.67
C LYS A 166 10.33 16.23 -0.22
N LYS A 167 11.15 17.25 -0.44
CA LYS A 167 10.78 18.42 -1.26
C LYS A 167 10.40 18.05 -2.68
N ASN A 168 11.16 17.16 -3.33
CA ASN A 168 10.92 16.75 -4.71
C ASN A 168 9.64 15.90 -4.82
N THR A 169 9.47 14.93 -3.91
CA THR A 169 8.30 14.06 -3.90
C THR A 169 7.02 14.81 -3.57
N GLN A 170 7.06 15.79 -2.64
CA GLN A 170 5.92 16.66 -2.36
C GLN A 170 5.55 17.54 -3.56
N LYS A 171 6.55 18.14 -4.22
CA LYS A 171 6.32 18.95 -5.42
C LYS A 171 5.66 18.10 -6.50
N LYS A 172 6.24 16.94 -6.81
CA LYS A 172 5.68 16.03 -7.84
C LYS A 172 4.28 15.53 -7.49
N TYR A 173 4.03 15.23 -6.23
CA TYR A 173 2.70 14.85 -5.77
C TYR A 173 1.67 15.96 -6.02
N GLN A 174 1.99 17.22 -5.69
CA GLN A 174 1.10 18.35 -5.94
C GLN A 174 0.83 18.59 -7.43
N GLU A 175 1.85 18.46 -8.28
CA GLU A 175 1.69 18.52 -9.74
C GLU A 175 0.69 17.47 -10.23
N ILE A 176 0.83 16.23 -9.79
CA ILE A 176 -0.05 15.14 -10.22
C ILE A 176 -1.49 15.36 -9.74
N ILE A 177 -1.70 15.60 -8.43
CA ILE A 177 -3.07 15.72 -7.91
C ILE A 177 -3.83 16.94 -8.44
N SER A 178 -3.13 17.96 -8.94
CA SER A 178 -3.79 19.12 -9.58
C SER A 178 -4.44 18.76 -10.92
N SER A 179 -4.06 17.64 -11.54
CA SER A 179 -4.55 17.18 -12.84
C SER A 179 -5.69 16.17 -12.76
N TYR A 180 -6.02 15.69 -11.56
CA TYR A 180 -7.00 14.63 -11.37
C TYR A 180 -8.02 14.97 -10.28
N PRO A 181 -9.22 14.39 -10.31
CA PRO A 181 -10.18 14.51 -9.21
C PRO A 181 -9.65 13.80 -7.94
N ASP A 182 -9.99 14.35 -6.77
CA ASP A 182 -9.63 13.72 -5.48
C ASP A 182 -10.36 12.40 -5.23
N VAL A 183 -11.54 12.22 -5.85
CA VAL A 183 -12.34 10.99 -5.79
C VAL A 183 -12.67 10.53 -7.20
N GLU A 184 -12.35 9.27 -7.49
CA GLU A 184 -12.72 8.57 -8.71
C GLU A 184 -13.78 7.50 -8.42
N LEU A 185 -14.64 7.24 -9.39
CA LEU A 185 -15.71 6.25 -9.30
C LEU A 185 -15.42 5.07 -10.22
N PHE A 186 -15.58 3.87 -9.69
CA PHE A 186 -15.61 2.65 -10.48
C PHE A 186 -17.05 2.09 -10.46
N GLU A 187 -17.69 2.02 -11.62
CA GLU A 187 -19.06 1.51 -11.75
C GLU A 187 -19.05 -0.02 -11.80
N THR A 188 -19.83 -0.65 -10.94
CA THR A 188 -20.14 -2.07 -11.08
C THR A 188 -21.32 -2.25 -12.05
N SER A 189 -21.44 -3.40 -12.68
CA SER A 189 -22.55 -3.71 -13.63
C SER A 189 -23.96 -3.61 -13.00
N LYS A 190 -24.05 -3.44 -11.69
CA LYS A 190 -25.31 -3.28 -10.92
C LYS A 190 -25.43 -1.89 -10.29
N ALA A 191 -24.63 -0.91 -10.72
CA ALA A 191 -24.71 0.44 -10.16
C ALA A 191 -26.07 1.08 -10.47
N SER A 192 -26.72 1.67 -9.46
CA SER A 192 -27.92 2.49 -9.66
C SER A 192 -27.57 3.75 -10.45
N SER A 193 -28.39 4.11 -11.44
CA SER A 193 -28.20 5.29 -12.29
C SER A 193 -28.32 6.64 -11.56
N SER A 194 -28.84 6.67 -10.33
CA SER A 194 -29.10 7.89 -9.58
C SER A 194 -28.22 7.99 -8.33
N LEU A 195 -27.11 8.72 -8.43
CA LEU A 195 -26.48 9.29 -7.23
C LEU A 195 -27.26 10.51 -6.76
N PRO A 196 -27.44 10.70 -5.43
CA PRO A 196 -27.95 11.97 -4.94
C PRO A 196 -27.01 13.11 -5.38
N PRO A 197 -27.55 14.31 -5.70
CA PRO A 197 -26.73 15.43 -6.12
C PRO A 197 -25.69 15.79 -5.03
N LEU A 198 -24.46 16.08 -5.43
CA LEU A 198 -23.46 16.62 -4.52
C LEU A 198 -23.93 17.99 -4.02
N LEU A 199 -23.95 18.17 -2.72
CA LEU A 199 -24.17 19.49 -2.14
C LEU A 199 -23.03 20.40 -2.59
N SER A 200 -23.37 21.51 -3.27
CA SER A 200 -22.39 22.54 -3.61
C SER A 200 -21.72 23.03 -2.32
N LYS A 201 -20.39 22.96 -2.27
CA LYS A 201 -19.65 23.65 -1.19
C LYS A 201 -19.94 25.13 -1.34
N ASN A 202 -20.85 25.65 -0.52
CA ASN A 202 -20.93 27.09 -0.31
C ASN A 202 -19.55 27.55 0.19
N LYS A 203 -18.98 28.49 -0.53
CA LYS A 203 -17.69 29.14 -0.23
C LYS A 203 -17.73 29.84 1.11
#